data_249963dd173b33e87729f745b0a7662e
#
_entry.id   249963dd173b33e87729f745b0a7662e
#
_cell.length_a   1.000
_cell.length_b   1.000
_cell.length_c   1.000
_cell.angle_alpha   90.00
_cell.angle_beta   90.00
_cell.angle_gamma   90.00
#
_symmetry.space_group_name_H-M   'P 1'
#
loop_
_entity.id
_entity.type
_entity.pdbx_description
1 polymer ?
#
loop_
_entity_poly.entity_id
_entity_poly.type
_entity_poly.pdbx_seq_one_letter_code
_entity_poly.pdbx_strand_id
1 'polypeptide(L)'
;AVLVDQLQRLNPGRVTPARAADTVKRLVRVRPCIEGNLDAWEYLKGLKTVFIEEEKRERNIRLLDGDDLNANRFQVTDEFTFSNGTPPEVRADIVFFVNGIPVLLVETKKATDPDGIDRALGDIRYYHQKAPELLVQAQLYALTHLVAFHYGATWNLSRKGVFNWREEQVP
;
A
#
# COMPACT_ATOMS: atom_id res chain seq x y z
N ALA A 1 -5.99 13.31 -7.32
CA ALA A 1 -6.84 14.17 -6.51
C ALA A 1 -6.60 13.93 -5.02
N VAL A 2 -7.05 12.79 -4.41
CA VAL A 2 -7.01 12.60 -2.95
C VAL A 2 -5.63 12.83 -2.33
N LEU A 3 -4.57 12.18 -2.84
CA LEU A 3 -3.23 12.30 -2.26
C LEU A 3 -2.66 13.72 -2.41
N VAL A 4 -2.92 14.40 -3.52
CA VAL A 4 -2.49 15.79 -3.73
C VAL A 4 -3.11 16.73 -2.69
N ASP A 5 -4.41 16.58 -2.44
CA ASP A 5 -5.14 17.39 -1.47
C ASP A 5 -4.66 17.12 -0.03
N GLN A 6 -4.44 15.84 0.30
CA GLN A 6 -3.93 15.45 1.61
C GLN A 6 -2.49 15.92 1.87
N LEU A 7 -1.62 15.84 0.86
CA LEU A 7 -0.25 16.37 0.98
C LEU A 7 -0.23 17.85 1.34
N GLN A 8 -1.10 18.67 0.71
CA GLN A 8 -1.21 20.08 1.04
C GLN A 8 -1.77 20.29 2.46
N ARG A 9 -2.79 19.52 2.83
CA ARG A 9 -3.43 19.62 4.14
C ARG A 9 -2.49 19.24 5.29
N LEU A 10 -1.71 18.17 5.12
CA LEU A 10 -0.77 17.68 6.12
C LEU A 10 0.53 18.48 6.21
N ASN A 11 0.81 19.34 5.21
CA ASN A 11 2.03 20.14 5.14
C ASN A 11 1.73 21.61 4.83
N PRO A 12 0.94 22.30 5.68
CA PRO A 12 0.49 23.66 5.40
C PRO A 12 1.68 24.61 5.26
N GLY A 13 1.61 25.51 4.28
CA GLY A 13 2.64 26.51 3.99
C GLY A 13 3.93 25.95 3.37
N ARG A 14 4.08 24.62 3.25
CA ARG A 14 5.29 23.98 2.70
C ARG A 14 5.07 23.28 1.37
N VAL A 15 3.91 22.63 1.21
CA VAL A 15 3.59 21.87 0.01
C VAL A 15 2.54 22.57 -0.82
N THR A 16 3.00 23.21 -1.91
CA THR A 16 2.13 23.80 -2.94
C THR A 16 1.49 22.71 -3.80
N PRO A 17 0.41 23.01 -4.56
CA PRO A 17 -0.16 22.05 -5.52
C PRO A 17 0.86 21.42 -6.47
N ALA A 18 1.82 22.22 -6.95
CA ALA A 18 2.87 21.75 -7.85
C ALA A 18 3.83 20.77 -7.15
N ARG A 19 4.27 21.08 -5.92
CA ARG A 19 5.11 20.20 -5.11
C ARG A 19 4.38 18.91 -4.75
N ALA A 20 3.09 18.98 -4.42
CA ALA A 20 2.27 17.79 -4.17
C ALA A 20 2.19 16.90 -5.40
N ALA A 21 1.92 17.49 -6.58
CA ALA A 21 1.87 16.73 -7.83
C ALA A 21 3.21 16.08 -8.18
N ASP A 22 4.34 16.77 -7.96
CA ASP A 22 5.67 16.20 -8.17
C ASP A 22 5.96 15.05 -7.19
N THR A 23 5.61 15.21 -5.92
CA THR A 23 5.73 14.14 -4.92
C THR A 23 4.95 12.90 -5.33
N VAL A 24 3.71 13.06 -5.79
CA VAL A 24 2.89 11.94 -6.29
C VAL A 24 3.55 11.28 -7.50
N LYS A 25 4.09 12.06 -8.43
CA LYS A 25 4.82 11.50 -9.59
C LYS A 25 6.03 10.68 -9.18
N ARG A 26 6.79 11.13 -8.19
CA ARG A 26 7.94 10.39 -7.65
C ARG A 26 7.50 9.08 -7.01
N LEU A 27 6.47 9.13 -6.17
CA LEU A 27 5.92 7.95 -5.51
C LEU A 27 5.43 6.90 -6.52
N VAL A 28 4.67 7.32 -7.54
CA VAL A 28 4.16 6.41 -8.59
C VAL A 28 5.30 5.81 -9.43
N ARG A 29 6.45 6.47 -9.52
CA ARG A 29 7.62 6.00 -10.30
C ARG A 29 8.62 5.18 -9.50
N VAL A 30 8.32 4.88 -8.26
CA VAL A 30 9.13 3.96 -7.45
C VAL A 30 9.21 2.62 -8.17
N ARG A 31 10.43 2.07 -8.31
CA ARG A 31 10.63 0.81 -9.04
C ARG A 31 9.89 -0.34 -8.35
N PRO A 32 9.18 -1.19 -9.09
CA PRO A 32 8.44 -2.32 -8.51
C PRO A 32 9.41 -3.47 -8.14
N CYS A 33 10.13 -3.28 -7.06
CA CYS A 33 11.09 -4.21 -6.46
C CYS A 33 11.13 -4.00 -4.95
N ILE A 34 11.85 -4.85 -4.22
CA ILE A 34 11.92 -4.79 -2.75
C ILE A 34 12.52 -3.47 -2.25
N GLU A 35 13.55 -2.96 -2.93
CA GLU A 35 14.16 -1.67 -2.61
C GLU A 35 13.19 -0.53 -2.85
N GLY A 36 12.37 -0.62 -3.91
CA GLY A 36 11.33 0.36 -4.18
C GLY A 36 10.19 0.29 -3.18
N ASN A 37 9.82 -0.90 -2.68
CA ASN A 37 8.85 -1.01 -1.59
C ASN A 37 9.38 -0.37 -0.30
N LEU A 38 10.67 -0.54 0.01
CA LEU A 38 11.32 0.18 1.10
C LEU A 38 11.28 1.71 0.88
N ASP A 39 11.53 2.16 -0.35
CA ASP A 39 11.44 3.57 -0.72
C ASP A 39 10.03 4.14 -0.51
N ALA A 40 8.99 3.39 -0.93
CA ALA A 40 7.59 3.74 -0.66
C ALA A 40 7.27 3.78 0.84
N TRP A 41 7.80 2.84 1.62
CA TRP A 41 7.69 2.84 3.08
C TRP A 41 8.32 4.08 3.72
N GLU A 42 9.46 4.54 3.22
CA GLU A 42 10.09 5.79 3.69
C GLU A 42 9.22 7.03 3.42
N TYR A 43 8.49 7.05 2.29
CA TYR A 43 7.47 8.08 2.07
C TYR A 43 6.38 8.03 3.14
N LEU A 44 5.84 6.85 3.44
CA LEU A 44 4.79 6.69 4.45
C LEU A 44 5.26 7.12 5.84
N LYS A 45 6.52 6.87 6.18
CA LYS A 45 7.14 7.30 7.45
C LYS A 45 7.49 8.79 7.51
N GLY A 46 7.27 9.55 6.43
CA GLY A 46 7.62 10.97 6.39
C GLY A 46 9.14 11.23 6.40
N LEU A 47 9.94 10.27 5.92
CA LEU A 47 11.40 10.40 5.83
C LEU A 47 11.86 11.06 4.53
N LYS A 48 11.00 11.16 3.53
CA LYS A 48 11.30 11.83 2.26
C LYS A 48 11.16 13.34 2.40
N THR A 49 12.01 14.04 1.67
CA THR A 49 12.09 15.50 1.72
C THR A 49 11.70 16.13 0.39
N VAL A 50 11.33 17.39 0.47
CA VAL A 50 11.20 18.31 -0.67
C VAL A 50 12.02 19.56 -0.37
N PHE A 51 12.64 20.13 -1.40
CA PHE A 51 13.32 21.41 -1.28
C PHE A 51 12.29 22.54 -1.20
N ILE A 52 12.42 23.38 -0.17
CA ILE A 52 11.59 24.55 0.03
C ILE A 52 12.42 25.78 -0.34
N GLU A 53 12.12 26.38 -1.49
CA GLU A 53 12.90 27.49 -2.03
C GLU A 53 12.88 28.71 -1.10
N GLU A 54 11.76 28.97 -0.46
CA GLU A 54 11.56 30.08 0.48
C GLU A 54 12.44 29.93 1.73
N GLU A 55 12.70 28.68 2.16
CA GLU A 55 13.56 28.37 3.30
C GLU A 55 15.00 28.01 2.89
N LYS A 56 15.26 27.83 1.58
CA LYS A 56 16.53 27.38 0.99
C LYS A 56 17.06 26.10 1.62
N ARG A 57 16.16 25.13 1.93
CA ARG A 57 16.51 23.85 2.53
C ARG A 57 15.50 22.75 2.24
N GLU A 58 15.95 21.51 2.44
CA GLU A 58 15.12 20.33 2.42
C GLU A 58 14.24 20.25 3.67
N ARG A 59 12.98 19.82 3.50
CA ARG A 59 12.02 19.56 4.58
C ARG A 59 11.35 18.22 4.37
N ASN A 60 11.22 17.47 5.45
CA ASN A 60 10.40 16.27 5.44
C ASN A 60 8.96 16.60 5.10
N ILE A 61 8.36 15.73 4.30
CA ILE A 61 6.94 15.80 3.94
C ILE A 61 6.17 14.66 4.61
N ARG A 62 4.98 14.99 5.05
CA ARG A 62 4.07 14.07 5.73
C ARG A 62 3.02 13.60 4.73
N LEU A 63 3.00 12.29 4.42
CA LEU A 63 1.99 11.66 3.56
C LEU A 63 0.82 11.12 4.37
N LEU A 64 1.09 10.76 5.62
CA LEU A 64 0.09 10.36 6.61
C LEU A 64 0.46 10.94 7.98
N ASP A 65 -0.54 11.12 8.83
CA ASP A 65 -0.36 11.58 10.20
C ASP A 65 -0.49 10.38 11.15
N GLY A 66 0.59 10.02 11.83
CA GLY A 66 0.60 8.94 12.81
C GLY A 66 0.21 9.39 14.21
N ASP A 67 0.23 10.69 14.48
CA ASP A 67 -0.09 11.28 15.78
C ASP A 67 -1.60 11.57 15.91
N ASP A 68 -2.20 12.11 14.83
CA ASP A 68 -3.65 12.31 14.71
C ASP A 68 -4.22 11.47 13.57
N LEU A 69 -4.79 10.33 13.89
CA LEU A 69 -5.38 9.44 12.90
C LEU A 69 -6.56 10.08 12.16
N ASN A 70 -7.30 11.02 12.78
CA ASN A 70 -8.41 11.72 12.17
C ASN A 70 -7.96 12.74 11.10
N ALA A 71 -6.69 13.10 11.10
CA ALA A 71 -6.10 13.91 10.04
C ALA A 71 -5.95 13.13 8.73
N ASN A 72 -6.10 11.82 8.72
CA ASN A 72 -6.00 10.99 7.53
C ASN A 72 -7.38 10.72 6.92
N ARG A 73 -7.37 10.39 5.63
CA ARG A 73 -8.53 9.91 4.90
C ARG A 73 -8.39 8.40 4.66
N PHE A 74 -9.18 7.60 5.37
CA PHE A 74 -9.27 6.15 5.18
C PHE A 74 -10.33 5.84 4.13
N GLN A 75 -10.01 4.93 3.22
CA GLN A 75 -10.91 4.47 2.16
C GLN A 75 -10.72 2.97 1.97
N VAL A 76 -11.78 2.30 1.58
CA VAL A 76 -11.79 0.89 1.19
C VAL A 76 -12.57 0.76 -0.11
N THR A 77 -12.15 -0.13 -0.96
CA THR A 77 -12.89 -0.53 -2.16
C THR A 77 -12.80 -2.05 -2.33
N ASP A 78 -13.86 -2.62 -2.83
CA ASP A 78 -13.93 -4.00 -3.29
C ASP A 78 -13.70 -4.05 -4.81
N GLU A 79 -13.35 -5.24 -5.31
CA GLU A 79 -13.11 -5.52 -6.72
C GLU A 79 -12.23 -4.46 -7.43
N PHE A 80 -11.15 -4.06 -6.76
CA PHE A 80 -10.27 -3.01 -7.26
C PHE A 80 -9.48 -3.47 -8.48
N THR A 81 -9.86 -2.97 -9.64
CA THR A 81 -9.15 -3.22 -10.89
C THR A 81 -7.98 -2.27 -11.04
N PHE A 82 -6.79 -2.81 -11.25
CA PHE A 82 -5.57 -2.06 -11.50
C PHE A 82 -4.95 -2.44 -12.84
N SER A 83 -4.57 -1.42 -13.61
CA SER A 83 -3.86 -1.55 -14.88
C SER A 83 -2.57 -0.73 -14.86
N ASN A 84 -1.46 -1.35 -15.18
CA ASN A 84 -0.19 -0.66 -15.45
C ASN A 84 0.00 -0.29 -16.93
N GLY A 85 -1.06 -0.44 -17.74
CA GLY A 85 -1.03 -0.22 -19.18
C GLY A 85 -0.65 -1.46 -20.00
N THR A 86 -0.33 -2.59 -19.35
CA THR A 86 0.00 -3.87 -20.01
C THR A 86 -1.03 -4.92 -19.61
N PRO A 87 -1.75 -5.53 -20.56
CA PRO A 87 -2.68 -6.61 -20.24
C PRO A 87 -1.98 -7.88 -19.71
N PRO A 88 -2.66 -8.69 -18.89
CA PRO A 88 -3.99 -8.47 -18.33
C PRO A 88 -3.96 -7.51 -17.12
N GLU A 89 -5.08 -6.80 -16.93
CA GLU A 89 -5.32 -6.09 -15.66
C GLU A 89 -5.45 -7.08 -14.50
N VAL A 90 -5.16 -6.62 -13.30
CA VAL A 90 -5.39 -7.39 -12.07
C VAL A 90 -6.56 -6.82 -11.30
N ARG A 91 -7.27 -7.69 -10.57
CA ARG A 91 -8.40 -7.29 -9.74
C ARG A 91 -8.22 -7.87 -8.34
N ALA A 92 -7.91 -6.99 -7.39
CA ALA A 92 -7.84 -7.34 -5.98
C ALA A 92 -9.24 -7.33 -5.35
N ASP A 93 -9.53 -8.29 -4.50
CA ASP A 93 -10.85 -8.42 -3.88
C ASP A 93 -11.18 -7.21 -3.01
N ILE A 94 -10.26 -6.79 -2.12
CA ILE A 94 -10.44 -5.60 -1.28
C ILE A 94 -9.10 -4.86 -1.17
N VAL A 95 -9.13 -3.53 -1.29
CA VAL A 95 -7.95 -2.68 -1.08
C VAL A 95 -8.28 -1.57 -0.09
N PHE A 96 -7.43 -1.42 0.91
CA PHE A 96 -7.47 -0.33 1.87
C PHE A 96 -6.47 0.76 1.49
N PHE A 97 -6.93 2.00 1.55
CA PHE A 97 -6.14 3.17 1.25
C PHE A 97 -6.05 4.11 2.45
N VAL A 98 -4.90 4.73 2.62
CA VAL A 98 -4.73 5.88 3.50
C VAL A 98 -4.28 7.06 2.64
N ASN A 99 -5.03 8.15 2.67
CA ASN A 99 -4.77 9.36 1.87
C ASN A 99 -4.66 9.10 0.35
N GLY A 100 -5.29 8.02 -0.13
CA GLY A 100 -5.25 7.61 -1.54
C GLY A 100 -4.03 6.73 -1.90
N ILE A 101 -3.23 6.31 -0.91
CA ILE A 101 -2.13 5.36 -1.08
C ILE A 101 -2.64 3.97 -0.67
N PRO A 102 -2.53 2.92 -1.52
CA PRO A 102 -2.89 1.58 -1.12
C PRO A 102 -1.90 1.08 -0.06
N VAL A 103 -2.41 0.56 1.06
CA VAL A 103 -1.58 0.11 2.20
C VAL A 103 -1.74 -1.37 2.51
N LEU A 104 -2.93 -1.92 2.22
CA LEU A 104 -3.26 -3.33 2.46
C LEU A 104 -4.14 -3.85 1.33
N LEU A 105 -3.75 -4.99 0.76
CA LEU A 105 -4.59 -5.78 -0.14
C LEU A 105 -5.13 -6.99 0.62
N VAL A 106 -6.39 -7.34 0.38
CA VAL A 106 -7.02 -8.52 0.98
C VAL A 106 -7.57 -9.40 -0.13
N GLU A 107 -7.15 -10.66 -0.13
CA GLU A 107 -7.69 -11.72 -0.99
C GLU A 107 -8.58 -12.65 -0.18
N THR A 108 -9.75 -12.93 -0.73
CA THR A 108 -10.77 -13.74 -0.07
C THR A 108 -11.05 -15.03 -0.85
N LYS A 109 -11.30 -16.11 -0.16
CA LYS A 109 -11.69 -17.38 -0.77
C LYS A 109 -12.95 -17.94 -0.10
N LYS A 110 -13.71 -18.71 -0.89
CA LYS A 110 -14.95 -19.32 -0.41
C LYS A 110 -14.68 -20.26 0.77
N ALA A 111 -15.57 -20.25 1.74
CA ALA A 111 -15.49 -21.07 2.94
C ALA A 111 -15.36 -22.58 2.65
N THR A 112 -15.85 -23.03 1.51
CA THR A 112 -15.79 -24.43 1.07
C THR A 112 -14.51 -24.84 0.35
N ASP A 113 -13.56 -23.90 0.17
CA ASP A 113 -12.29 -24.16 -0.52
C ASP A 113 -11.25 -24.67 0.50
N PRO A 114 -10.85 -25.95 0.47
CA PRO A 114 -9.93 -26.52 1.47
C PRO A 114 -8.54 -25.86 1.42
N ASP A 115 -8.13 -25.37 0.26
CA ASP A 115 -6.81 -24.75 0.03
C ASP A 115 -6.91 -23.22 -0.10
N GLY A 116 -7.97 -22.61 0.47
CA GLY A 116 -8.31 -21.21 0.26
C GLY A 116 -7.16 -20.25 0.53
N ILE A 117 -6.40 -20.42 1.60
CA ILE A 117 -5.25 -19.54 1.93
C ILE A 117 -4.13 -19.67 0.91
N ASP A 118 -3.79 -20.88 0.46
CA ASP A 118 -2.72 -21.09 -0.53
C ASP A 118 -3.13 -20.55 -1.90
N ARG A 119 -4.40 -20.64 -2.27
CA ARG A 119 -4.94 -20.05 -3.50
C ARG A 119 -4.95 -18.53 -3.44
N ALA A 120 -5.36 -17.94 -2.30
CA ALA A 120 -5.29 -16.50 -2.10
C ALA A 120 -3.82 -15.98 -2.18
N LEU A 121 -2.86 -16.72 -1.61
CA LEU A 121 -1.44 -16.40 -1.78
C LEU A 121 -1.00 -16.54 -3.26
N GLY A 122 -1.60 -17.46 -3.99
CA GLY A 122 -1.42 -17.61 -5.44
C GLY A 122 -1.81 -16.35 -6.21
N ASP A 123 -2.91 -15.69 -5.82
CA ASP A 123 -3.33 -14.42 -6.44
C ASP A 123 -2.34 -13.28 -6.14
N ILE A 124 -1.83 -13.18 -4.91
CA ILE A 124 -0.77 -12.20 -4.60
C ILE A 124 0.48 -12.43 -5.45
N ARG A 125 0.89 -13.70 -5.63
CA ARG A 125 2.01 -14.07 -6.52
C ARG A 125 1.74 -13.68 -7.98
N TYR A 126 0.51 -13.87 -8.43
CA TYR A 126 0.08 -13.46 -9.75
C TYR A 126 0.17 -11.94 -9.94
N TYR A 127 -0.24 -11.15 -8.92
CA TYR A 127 -0.11 -9.69 -8.97
C TYR A 127 1.35 -9.24 -9.02
N HIS A 128 2.26 -9.92 -8.34
CA HIS A 128 3.70 -9.66 -8.46
C HIS A 128 4.21 -9.84 -9.90
N GLN A 129 3.63 -10.77 -10.65
CA GLN A 129 4.04 -11.02 -12.03
C GLN A 129 3.40 -10.04 -13.03
N LYS A 130 2.19 -9.58 -12.77
CA LYS A 130 1.38 -8.83 -13.73
C LYS A 130 1.27 -7.35 -13.44
N ALA A 131 1.28 -6.97 -12.17
CA ALA A 131 1.07 -5.60 -11.71
C ALA A 131 1.88 -5.30 -10.43
N PRO A 132 3.20 -5.52 -10.43
CA PRO A 132 4.04 -5.28 -9.26
C PRO A 132 4.02 -3.81 -8.80
N GLU A 133 3.62 -2.88 -9.67
CA GLU A 133 3.45 -1.46 -9.34
C GLU A 133 2.36 -1.23 -8.28
N LEU A 134 1.34 -2.05 -8.24
CA LEU A 134 0.33 -2.01 -7.18
C LEU A 134 0.95 -2.43 -5.84
N LEU A 135 1.74 -3.49 -5.86
CA LEU A 135 2.32 -4.08 -4.65
C LEU A 135 3.51 -3.31 -4.09
N VAL A 136 4.19 -2.50 -4.92
CA VAL A 136 5.32 -1.69 -4.45
C VAL A 136 4.87 -0.57 -3.50
N GLN A 137 3.63 -0.09 -3.64
CA GLN A 137 3.06 0.92 -2.76
C GLN A 137 2.47 0.31 -1.48
N ALA A 138 1.81 -0.85 -1.62
CA ALA A 138 1.21 -1.54 -0.49
C ALA A 138 2.29 -2.23 0.35
N GLN A 139 2.13 -2.17 1.67
CA GLN A 139 3.10 -2.75 2.61
C GLN A 139 2.70 -4.14 3.07
N LEU A 140 1.41 -4.42 3.11
CA LEU A 140 0.84 -5.66 3.63
C LEU A 140 -0.17 -6.25 2.65
N TYR A 141 -0.27 -7.57 2.70
CA TYR A 141 -1.44 -8.29 2.20
C TYR A 141 -2.08 -9.12 3.31
N ALA A 142 -3.37 -9.38 3.18
CA ALA A 142 -4.10 -10.31 4.01
C ALA A 142 -4.81 -11.36 3.14
N LEU A 143 -4.91 -12.56 3.67
CA LEU A 143 -5.54 -13.71 3.03
C LEU A 143 -6.63 -14.21 3.96
N THR A 144 -7.86 -14.29 3.46
CA THR A 144 -8.97 -14.74 4.28
C THR A 144 -9.67 -15.96 3.66
N HIS A 145 -10.05 -16.87 4.52
CA HIS A 145 -10.82 -18.05 4.17
C HIS A 145 -11.66 -18.44 5.38
N LEU A 146 -12.99 -18.27 5.30
CA LEU A 146 -13.91 -18.51 6.41
C LEU A 146 -13.51 -17.69 7.64
N VAL A 147 -13.05 -18.38 8.71
CA VAL A 147 -12.58 -17.77 9.97
C VAL A 147 -11.07 -17.61 10.03
N ALA A 148 -10.35 -18.13 9.03
CA ALA A 148 -8.91 -18.01 8.95
C ALA A 148 -8.56 -16.64 8.39
N PHE A 149 -7.67 -15.94 9.08
CA PHE A 149 -7.13 -14.65 8.64
C PHE A 149 -5.60 -14.70 8.78
N HIS A 150 -4.93 -14.57 7.64
CA HIS A 150 -3.49 -14.55 7.57
C HIS A 150 -3.02 -13.25 6.95
N TYR A 151 -1.80 -12.84 7.23
CA TYR A 151 -1.20 -11.64 6.65
C TYR A 151 0.28 -11.85 6.37
N GLY A 152 0.82 -11.02 5.50
CA GLY A 152 2.24 -11.00 5.17
C GLY A 152 2.66 -9.67 4.56
N ALA A 153 3.98 -9.48 4.45
CA ALA A 153 4.54 -8.35 3.73
C ALA A 153 4.45 -8.57 2.23
N THR A 154 4.09 -7.56 1.46
CA THR A 154 3.83 -7.67 0.02
C THR A 154 5.01 -8.23 -0.79
N TRP A 155 6.23 -8.05 -0.33
CA TRP A 155 7.44 -8.56 -1.00
C TRP A 155 7.98 -9.86 -0.38
N ASN A 156 7.21 -10.53 0.49
CA ASN A 156 7.50 -11.88 0.99
C ASN A 156 6.43 -12.86 0.50
N LEU A 157 6.72 -13.56 -0.59
CA LEU A 157 5.82 -14.52 -1.24
C LEU A 157 5.97 -15.95 -0.71
N SER A 158 6.85 -16.16 0.27
CA SER A 158 7.03 -17.46 0.90
C SER A 158 5.84 -17.82 1.79
N ARG A 159 5.36 -19.07 1.71
CA ARG A 159 4.33 -19.55 2.65
C ARG A 159 4.76 -19.43 4.12
N LYS A 160 6.06 -19.52 4.38
CA LYS A 160 6.65 -19.32 5.72
C LYS A 160 6.61 -17.89 6.22
N GLY A 161 6.44 -16.91 5.33
CA GLY A 161 6.28 -15.48 5.66
C GLY A 161 4.83 -15.04 5.82
N VAL A 162 3.89 -16.00 5.85
CA VAL A 162 2.46 -15.75 6.05
C VAL A 162 2.11 -16.13 7.50
N PHE A 163 1.71 -15.12 8.26
CA PHE A 163 1.42 -15.24 9.68
C PHE A 163 -0.09 -15.40 9.92
N ASN A 164 -0.46 -16.24 10.88
CA ASN A 164 -1.85 -16.33 11.35
C ASN A 164 -2.13 -15.13 12.28
N TRP A 165 -3.26 -14.48 12.11
CA TRP A 165 -3.69 -13.40 13.01
C TRP A 165 -4.05 -13.91 14.41
N ARG A 166 -4.55 -15.14 14.52
CA ARG A 166 -4.83 -15.74 15.81
C ARG A 166 -3.53 -16.21 16.45
N GLU A 167 -3.26 -15.77 17.66
CA GLU A 167 -2.30 -16.45 18.53
C GLU A 167 -2.80 -17.87 18.75
N GLU A 168 -2.04 -18.84 18.30
CA GLU A 168 -2.23 -20.21 18.78
C GLU A 168 -1.87 -20.17 20.27
N GLN A 169 -2.85 -20.40 21.13
CA GLN A 169 -2.55 -20.71 22.52
C GLN A 169 -1.68 -21.95 22.50
N VAL A 170 -0.39 -21.77 22.71
CA VAL A 170 0.53 -22.89 22.96
C VAL A 170 0.08 -23.47 24.30
N PRO A 171 -0.35 -24.75 24.35
CA PRO A 171 -0.79 -25.40 25.59
C PRO A 171 0.35 -25.51 26.62
#